data_3ddead3070f88b248b3278f21857ed89
#
_entry.id   3ddead3070f88b248b3278f21857ed89
#
_cell.length_a   1.000
_cell.length_b   1.000
_cell.length_c   1.000
_cell.angle_alpha   90.00
_cell.angle_beta   90.00
_cell.angle_gamma   90.00
#
_symmetry.space_group_name_H-M   'P 1'
#
loop_
_entity.id
_entity.type
_entity.pdbx_description
1 polymer ?
#
loop_
_entity_poly.entity_id
_entity_poly.type
_entity_poly.pdbx_seq_one_letter_code
_entity_poly.pdbx_strand_id
1 'polypeptide(L)'
;YNVSISGGTERMSNYMSLMYEKNDESTIKRGYEKFMINYNNSYKVTKWLTANLITTLQRKDQETSGVTIGEFSNLSPYEMLLNEDGSYATNLNVYNRAELEKLPLEKLPYSDWSYNMLREVRGREYKTTNTMYRVQLGLNAQIIKGLNYDMRVQYESTSSEYKNYDSEDTFYARNLVNSYTEYNNETQEVGVSRIPKGGVLRSGKTEYSNYVFRNQLNYNNSFAEKHEISALAGIEISQYDTEGTVNPYVYGYNKEKNTSSVPPYGYGSNVDSFKNFFGNSATIEGGNTSYSLRCDRYVSYYTNIGYVYDGKYGASFSARGDGSNFVSDDPSLRWSPMWSVGAKWNIGKEE
;
A
#
# COMPACT_ATOMS: atom_id res chain seq x y z
N TYR A 1 7.74 -15.11 -15.37
CA TYR A 1 8.18 -16.49 -15.25
C TYR A 1 7.64 -17.10 -13.97
N ASN A 2 7.17 -18.34 -14.04
CA ASN A 2 6.73 -19.09 -12.88
C ASN A 2 7.22 -20.54 -13.01
N VAL A 3 7.88 -21.03 -11.98
CA VAL A 3 8.36 -22.41 -11.89
C VAL A 3 7.80 -23.00 -10.62
N SER A 4 7.21 -24.17 -10.71
CA SER A 4 6.68 -24.89 -9.55
C SER A 4 7.14 -26.34 -9.53
N ILE A 5 7.29 -26.85 -8.32
CA ILE A 5 7.59 -28.25 -8.05
C ILE A 5 6.62 -28.76 -7.00
N SER A 6 6.11 -29.95 -7.21
CA SER A 6 5.28 -30.64 -6.24
C SER A 6 5.76 -32.07 -6.07
N GLY A 7 5.61 -32.61 -4.88
CA GLY A 7 5.96 -33.97 -4.58
C GLY A 7 5.49 -34.38 -3.20
N GLY A 8 5.45 -35.65 -2.93
CA GLY A 8 4.99 -36.12 -1.64
C GLY A 8 5.11 -37.62 -1.45
N THR A 9 4.65 -38.04 -0.29
CA THR A 9 4.48 -39.41 0.13
C THR A 9 3.03 -39.64 0.56
N GLU A 10 2.65 -40.79 0.99
CA GLU A 10 1.32 -41.04 1.58
C GLU A 10 1.00 -40.17 2.77
N ARG A 11 2.04 -39.67 3.48
CA ARG A 11 1.89 -38.83 4.69
C ARG A 11 2.17 -37.36 4.47
N MET A 12 2.89 -37.00 3.41
CA MET A 12 3.35 -35.61 3.23
C MET A 12 3.13 -35.18 1.77
N SER A 13 2.59 -33.99 1.61
CA SER A 13 2.47 -33.32 0.30
C SER A 13 3.19 -31.98 0.39
N ASN A 14 4.03 -31.69 -0.59
CA ASN A 14 4.76 -30.43 -0.71
C ASN A 14 4.46 -29.80 -2.07
N TYR A 15 4.31 -28.49 -2.05
CA TYR A 15 4.24 -27.66 -3.24
C TYR A 15 5.08 -26.41 -3.00
N MET A 16 5.95 -26.09 -3.94
CA MET A 16 6.74 -24.87 -3.94
C MET A 16 6.63 -24.19 -5.30
N SER A 17 6.43 -22.89 -5.33
CA SER A 17 6.51 -22.10 -6.55
C SER A 17 7.40 -20.87 -6.35
N LEU A 18 8.16 -20.56 -7.41
CA LEU A 18 9.00 -19.38 -7.54
C LEU A 18 8.44 -18.57 -8.70
N MET A 19 8.14 -17.31 -8.47
CA MET A 19 7.64 -16.40 -9.49
C MET A 19 8.53 -15.17 -9.59
N TYR A 20 8.89 -14.84 -10.81
CA TYR A 20 9.47 -13.56 -11.18
C TYR A 20 8.58 -12.89 -12.22
N GLU A 21 8.20 -11.65 -11.97
CA GLU A 21 7.38 -10.84 -12.85
C GLU A 21 8.06 -9.48 -13.05
N LYS A 22 8.22 -9.08 -14.29
CA LYS A 22 8.63 -7.74 -14.67
C LYS A 22 7.54 -7.14 -15.54
N ASN A 23 7.13 -5.94 -15.23
CA ASN A 23 6.16 -5.17 -15.97
C ASN A 23 6.71 -3.78 -16.26
N ASP A 24 6.85 -3.45 -17.53
CA ASP A 24 7.16 -2.11 -18.00
C ASP A 24 5.86 -1.51 -18.56
N GLU A 25 5.42 -0.40 -18.01
CA GLU A 25 4.20 0.27 -18.44
C GLU A 25 4.47 1.17 -19.66
N SER A 26 3.42 1.62 -20.31
CA SER A 26 3.50 2.49 -21.49
C SER A 26 4.09 3.88 -21.21
N THR A 27 4.15 4.30 -19.94
CA THR A 27 4.73 5.57 -19.53
C THR A 27 6.20 5.38 -19.17
N ILE A 28 7.05 6.32 -19.63
CA ILE A 28 8.50 6.30 -19.36
C ILE A 28 8.78 6.27 -17.85
N LYS A 29 9.73 5.43 -17.43
CA LYS A 29 10.10 5.20 -16.02
C LYS A 29 8.92 4.73 -15.15
N ARG A 30 8.02 3.93 -15.69
CA ARG A 30 6.96 3.34 -14.91
C ARG A 30 6.93 1.85 -15.10
N GLY A 31 7.08 1.13 -14.01
CA GLY A 31 7.09 -0.33 -14.04
C GLY A 31 7.38 -0.92 -12.67
N TYR A 32 7.43 -2.24 -12.62
CA TYR A 32 7.84 -2.96 -11.41
C TYR A 32 8.51 -4.29 -11.71
N GLU A 33 9.28 -4.72 -10.74
CA GLU A 33 9.80 -6.09 -10.65
C GLU A 33 9.26 -6.74 -9.38
N LYS A 34 8.80 -7.99 -9.48
CA LYS A 34 8.24 -8.73 -8.37
C LYS A 34 8.82 -10.13 -8.29
N PHE A 35 9.29 -10.47 -7.11
CA PHE A 35 9.74 -11.80 -6.71
C PHE A 35 8.76 -12.39 -5.71
N MET A 36 8.35 -13.65 -5.90
CA MET A 36 7.47 -14.34 -4.95
C MET A 36 7.86 -15.80 -4.81
N ILE A 37 7.86 -16.25 -3.56
CA ILE A 37 8.04 -17.65 -3.19
C ILE A 37 6.80 -18.09 -2.42
N ASN A 38 6.15 -19.16 -2.87
CA ASN A 38 5.08 -19.83 -2.13
C ASN A 38 5.52 -21.24 -1.79
N TYR A 39 5.30 -21.63 -0.54
CA TYR A 39 5.52 -22.97 -0.06
C TYR A 39 4.31 -23.46 0.71
N ASN A 40 3.77 -24.61 0.29
CA ASN A 40 2.65 -25.28 0.95
C ASN A 40 3.08 -26.68 1.32
N ASN A 41 2.90 -27.03 2.58
CA ASN A 41 3.14 -28.36 3.10
C ASN A 41 1.89 -28.86 3.82
N SER A 42 1.53 -30.12 3.59
CA SER A 42 0.50 -30.83 4.34
C SER A 42 1.10 -32.12 4.86
N TYR A 43 1.03 -32.35 6.16
CA TYR A 43 1.59 -33.51 6.84
C TYR A 43 0.55 -34.22 7.70
N LYS A 44 0.29 -35.48 7.37
CA LYS A 44 -0.56 -36.37 8.19
C LYS A 44 0.22 -36.86 9.42
N VAL A 45 0.07 -36.15 10.51
CA VAL A 45 0.75 -36.46 11.79
C VAL A 45 0.30 -37.82 12.33
N THR A 46 -1.02 -38.03 12.26
CA THR A 46 -1.67 -39.30 12.59
C THR A 46 -2.79 -39.58 11.56
N LYS A 47 -3.53 -40.69 11.72
CA LYS A 47 -4.69 -41.00 10.86
C LYS A 47 -5.84 -39.97 11.05
N TRP A 48 -5.89 -39.31 12.16
CA TRP A 48 -6.95 -38.34 12.52
C TRP A 48 -6.48 -36.89 12.58
N LEU A 49 -5.16 -36.62 12.49
CA LEU A 49 -4.58 -35.26 12.60
C LEU A 49 -3.71 -34.94 11.40
N THR A 50 -4.02 -33.86 10.72
CA THR A 50 -3.21 -33.27 9.62
C THR A 50 -2.75 -31.87 10.02
N ALA A 51 -1.47 -31.58 9.85
CA ALA A 51 -0.87 -30.27 10.01
C ALA A 51 -0.57 -29.67 8.63
N ASN A 52 -0.83 -28.38 8.46
CA ASN A 52 -0.59 -27.64 7.24
C ASN A 52 0.30 -26.44 7.52
N LEU A 53 1.28 -26.19 6.68
CA LEU A 53 2.11 -24.98 6.68
C LEU A 53 1.99 -24.32 5.32
N ILE A 54 1.61 -23.03 5.33
CA ILE A 54 1.60 -22.19 4.14
C ILE A 54 2.52 -21.00 4.40
N THR A 55 3.48 -20.77 3.51
CA THR A 55 4.40 -19.65 3.60
C THR A 55 4.42 -18.92 2.27
N THR A 56 4.34 -17.58 2.33
CA THR A 56 4.51 -16.70 1.17
C THR A 56 5.53 -15.63 1.51
N LEU A 57 6.53 -15.47 0.65
CA LEU A 57 7.50 -14.37 0.69
C LEU A 57 7.37 -13.60 -0.63
N GLN A 58 7.28 -12.28 -0.56
CA GLN A 58 7.19 -11.43 -1.74
C GLN A 58 8.02 -10.16 -1.56
N ARG A 59 8.70 -9.78 -2.62
CA ARG A 59 9.29 -8.45 -2.77
C ARG A 59 8.85 -7.86 -4.11
N LYS A 60 8.36 -6.61 -4.06
CA LYS A 60 7.99 -5.83 -5.24
C LYS A 60 8.70 -4.49 -5.18
N ASP A 61 9.55 -4.24 -6.16
CA ASP A 61 10.22 -2.95 -6.37
C ASP A 61 9.52 -2.25 -7.53
N GLN A 62 8.93 -1.09 -7.27
CA GLN A 62 8.20 -0.27 -8.23
C GLN A 62 8.90 1.06 -8.44
N GLU A 63 9.01 1.49 -9.68
CA GLU A 63 9.53 2.81 -10.05
C GLU A 63 8.50 3.58 -10.87
N THR A 64 8.43 4.90 -10.65
CA THR A 64 7.62 5.82 -11.44
C THR A 64 8.32 7.18 -11.54
N SER A 65 8.08 7.89 -12.65
CA SER A 65 8.48 9.29 -12.78
C SER A 65 7.67 10.25 -11.92
N GLY A 66 6.61 9.79 -11.23
CA GLY A 66 5.72 10.65 -10.47
C GLY A 66 4.90 11.64 -11.31
N VAL A 67 5.02 11.59 -12.64
CA VAL A 67 4.21 12.42 -13.54
C VAL A 67 2.87 11.71 -13.78
N THR A 68 1.77 12.42 -13.55
CA THR A 68 0.43 11.88 -13.67
C THR A 68 -0.11 11.96 -15.11
N ILE A 69 -1.09 11.12 -15.43
CA ILE A 69 -1.81 11.21 -16.72
C ILE A 69 -2.46 12.59 -16.88
N GLY A 70 -2.94 13.21 -15.77
CA GLY A 70 -3.50 14.55 -15.79
C GLY A 70 -2.50 15.63 -16.20
N GLU A 71 -1.24 15.53 -15.74
CA GLU A 71 -0.18 16.44 -16.17
C GLU A 71 0.09 16.30 -17.68
N PHE A 72 0.09 15.08 -18.22
CA PHE A 72 0.22 14.87 -19.68
C PHE A 72 -0.99 15.40 -20.45
N SER A 73 -2.19 15.23 -19.95
CA SER A 73 -3.43 15.67 -20.62
C SER A 73 -3.55 17.20 -20.68
N ASN A 74 -2.86 17.91 -19.77
CA ASN A 74 -2.86 19.37 -19.74
C ASN A 74 -1.89 19.98 -20.76
N LEU A 75 -1.01 19.17 -21.38
CA LEU A 75 -0.14 19.65 -22.47
C LEU A 75 -0.97 19.79 -23.77
N SER A 76 -0.80 20.91 -24.44
CA SER A 76 -1.33 21.07 -25.78
C SER A 76 -0.63 20.10 -26.75
N PRO A 77 -1.35 19.43 -27.66
CA PRO A 77 -0.72 18.58 -28.69
C PRO A 77 0.28 19.31 -29.59
N TYR A 78 0.21 20.64 -29.64
CA TYR A 78 1.12 21.50 -30.42
C TYR A 78 2.30 22.01 -29.62
N GLU A 79 2.40 21.66 -28.33
CA GLU A 79 3.47 22.12 -27.44
C GLU A 79 4.71 21.28 -27.64
N MET A 80 5.81 21.92 -27.94
CA MET A 80 7.11 21.23 -28.15
C MET A 80 7.73 20.88 -26.80
N LEU A 81 8.28 19.67 -26.69
CA LEU A 81 9.05 19.23 -25.53
C LEU A 81 10.53 19.56 -25.66
N LEU A 82 11.04 19.60 -26.87
CA LEU A 82 12.43 19.96 -27.21
C LEU A 82 12.45 21.03 -28.31
N ASN A 83 13.42 21.92 -28.22
CA ASN A 83 13.76 22.86 -29.28
C ASN A 83 14.52 22.14 -30.42
N GLU A 84 14.73 22.81 -31.55
CA GLU A 84 15.48 22.27 -32.70
C GLU A 84 16.92 21.88 -32.37
N ASP A 85 17.56 22.55 -31.41
CA ASP A 85 18.91 22.25 -30.91
C ASP A 85 18.92 21.10 -29.85
N GLY A 86 17.79 20.51 -29.55
CA GLY A 86 17.63 19.44 -28.56
C GLY A 86 17.57 19.91 -27.11
N SER A 87 17.61 21.22 -26.85
CA SER A 87 17.37 21.76 -25.51
C SER A 87 15.89 21.66 -25.12
N TYR A 88 15.58 21.75 -23.81
CA TYR A 88 14.22 21.70 -23.34
C TYR A 88 13.42 22.94 -23.71
N ALA A 89 12.28 22.76 -24.35
CA ALA A 89 11.32 23.84 -24.61
C ALA A 89 10.59 24.24 -23.33
N THR A 90 10.18 25.50 -23.23
CA THR A 90 9.34 25.95 -22.10
C THR A 90 7.89 25.57 -22.34
N ASN A 91 7.33 24.74 -21.46
CA ASN A 91 5.92 24.41 -21.47
C ASN A 91 5.13 25.42 -20.62
N LEU A 92 3.92 25.76 -21.04
CA LEU A 92 3.14 26.88 -20.47
C LEU A 92 2.22 26.50 -19.29
N ASN A 93 2.50 25.37 -18.62
CA ASN A 93 1.61 24.86 -17.57
C ASN A 93 1.57 25.67 -16.29
N VAL A 94 2.68 26.32 -15.95
CA VAL A 94 2.83 26.99 -14.64
C VAL A 94 3.07 28.49 -14.80
N TYR A 95 4.07 28.86 -15.58
CA TYR A 95 4.40 30.26 -15.90
C TYR A 95 4.45 30.43 -17.41
N ASN A 96 3.78 31.46 -17.93
CA ASN A 96 3.97 31.78 -19.31
C ASN A 96 5.33 32.50 -19.52
N ARG A 97 5.86 32.42 -20.73
CA ARG A 97 7.18 32.96 -21.06
C ARG A 97 7.26 34.46 -20.78
N ALA A 98 6.21 35.23 -21.09
CA ALA A 98 6.18 36.67 -20.88
C ALA A 98 6.20 37.06 -19.39
N GLU A 99 5.70 36.19 -18.49
CA GLU A 99 5.81 36.40 -17.06
C GLU A 99 7.23 36.07 -16.55
N LEU A 100 7.83 34.99 -17.05
CA LEU A 100 9.22 34.66 -16.68
C LEU A 100 10.21 35.74 -17.10
N GLU A 101 10.04 36.33 -18.27
CA GLU A 101 10.92 37.40 -18.80
C GLU A 101 10.89 38.72 -17.97
N LYS A 102 9.85 38.88 -17.12
CA LYS A 102 9.76 40.03 -16.20
C LYS A 102 10.53 39.83 -14.89
N LEU A 103 10.92 38.58 -14.58
CA LEU A 103 11.59 38.25 -13.34
C LEU A 103 13.10 38.46 -13.45
N PRO A 104 13.81 38.80 -12.36
CA PRO A 104 15.27 38.98 -12.33
C PRO A 104 15.98 37.61 -12.29
N LEU A 105 15.74 36.76 -13.30
CA LEU A 105 16.17 35.34 -13.30
C LEU A 105 17.67 35.16 -13.09
N GLU A 106 18.48 36.07 -13.63
CA GLU A 106 19.95 36.01 -13.51
C GLU A 106 20.45 36.24 -12.07
N LYS A 107 19.61 36.83 -11.21
CA LYS A 107 19.93 37.08 -9.79
C LYS A 107 19.46 35.94 -8.90
N LEU A 108 18.57 35.06 -9.40
CA LEU A 108 18.02 33.97 -8.61
C LEU A 108 18.99 32.77 -8.52
N PRO A 109 18.85 31.91 -7.52
CA PRO A 109 19.67 30.69 -7.39
C PRO A 109 19.65 29.81 -8.65
N TYR A 110 18.49 29.73 -9.31
CA TYR A 110 18.35 29.09 -10.62
C TYR A 110 17.86 30.12 -11.64
N SER A 111 18.70 30.44 -12.63
CA SER A 111 18.35 31.34 -13.73
C SER A 111 17.30 30.74 -14.67
N ASP A 112 17.25 29.41 -14.79
CA ASP A 112 16.23 28.71 -15.53
C ASP A 112 15.06 28.31 -14.58
N TRP A 113 13.94 29.00 -14.70
CA TRP A 113 12.72 28.76 -13.92
C TRP A 113 11.58 28.25 -14.81
N SER A 114 11.90 27.67 -15.93
CA SER A 114 10.92 27.13 -16.89
C SER A 114 10.46 25.73 -16.51
N TYR A 115 9.21 25.41 -16.86
CA TYR A 115 8.68 24.06 -16.75
C TYR A 115 8.85 23.32 -18.08
N ASN A 116 9.25 22.04 -18.02
CA ASN A 116 9.25 21.14 -19.16
C ASN A 116 8.90 19.72 -18.72
N MET A 117 7.87 19.14 -19.33
CA MET A 117 7.36 17.81 -18.97
C MET A 117 8.41 16.70 -19.09
N LEU A 118 9.18 16.69 -20.16
CA LEU A 118 10.21 15.67 -20.38
C LEU A 118 11.34 15.77 -19.36
N ARG A 119 11.67 17.00 -18.93
CA ARG A 119 12.65 17.25 -17.88
C ARG A 119 12.15 16.75 -16.52
N GLU A 120 10.85 16.94 -16.22
CA GLU A 120 10.24 16.37 -15.02
C GLU A 120 10.31 14.84 -15.01
N VAL A 121 9.89 14.19 -16.09
CA VAL A 121 9.96 12.72 -16.23
C VAL A 121 11.39 12.20 -16.04
N ARG A 122 12.39 12.89 -16.57
CA ARG A 122 13.80 12.49 -16.45
C ARG A 122 14.39 12.77 -15.07
N GLY A 123 14.01 13.88 -14.47
CA GLY A 123 14.55 14.37 -13.21
C GLY A 123 13.92 13.78 -11.95
N ARG A 124 12.73 13.17 -12.05
CA ARG A 124 12.04 12.53 -10.91
C ARG A 124 12.36 11.03 -10.86
N GLU A 125 12.62 10.53 -9.66
CA GLU A 125 12.78 9.09 -9.38
C GLU A 125 11.97 8.76 -8.13
N TYR A 126 10.82 8.17 -8.32
CA TYR A 126 9.94 7.74 -7.23
C TYR A 126 9.94 6.22 -7.16
N LYS A 127 10.47 5.71 -6.05
CA LYS A 127 10.63 4.27 -5.82
C LYS A 127 9.82 3.83 -4.60
N THR A 128 9.14 2.70 -4.76
CA THR A 128 8.44 2.05 -3.65
C THR A 128 8.85 0.58 -3.62
N THR A 129 9.36 0.15 -2.48
CA THR A 129 9.70 -1.26 -2.21
C THR A 129 8.67 -1.83 -1.24
N ASN A 130 7.97 -2.88 -1.66
CA ASN A 130 7.05 -3.63 -0.81
C ASN A 130 7.63 -5.01 -0.53
N THR A 131 7.82 -5.32 0.74
CA THR A 131 8.25 -6.65 1.20
C THR A 131 7.16 -7.25 2.07
N MET A 132 6.69 -8.44 1.72
CA MET A 132 5.64 -9.15 2.44
C MET A 132 6.10 -10.55 2.79
N TYR A 133 5.81 -10.97 4.00
CA TYR A 133 5.89 -12.36 4.41
C TYR A 133 4.63 -12.78 5.16
N ARG A 134 4.17 -13.98 4.87
CA ARG A 134 3.01 -14.60 5.51
C ARG A 134 3.36 -16.03 5.88
N VAL A 135 3.01 -16.40 7.11
CA VAL A 135 3.10 -17.77 7.60
C VAL A 135 1.74 -18.14 8.17
N GLN A 136 1.18 -19.26 7.73
CA GLN A 136 -0.05 -19.83 8.24
C GLN A 136 0.20 -21.27 8.66
N LEU A 137 -0.17 -21.56 9.89
CA LEU A 137 -0.22 -22.91 10.44
C LEU A 137 -1.69 -23.35 10.56
N GLY A 138 -1.99 -24.53 10.08
CA GLY A 138 -3.30 -25.15 10.17
C GLY A 138 -3.21 -26.51 10.84
N LEU A 139 -4.20 -26.83 11.67
CA LEU A 139 -4.42 -28.17 12.20
C LEU A 139 -5.84 -28.61 11.85
N ASN A 140 -5.96 -29.76 11.22
CA ASN A 140 -7.25 -30.37 10.94
C ASN A 140 -7.30 -31.73 11.66
N ALA A 141 -8.26 -31.90 12.58
CA ALA A 141 -8.41 -33.08 13.40
C ALA A 141 -9.79 -33.69 13.24
N GLN A 142 -9.86 -34.93 12.81
CA GLN A 142 -11.09 -35.73 12.84
C GLN A 142 -11.30 -36.28 14.24
N ILE A 143 -12.20 -35.66 15.01
CA ILE A 143 -12.45 -36.01 16.42
C ILE A 143 -13.24 -37.34 16.52
N ILE A 144 -14.34 -37.40 15.75
CA ILE A 144 -15.16 -38.60 15.58
C ILE A 144 -15.66 -38.63 14.12
N LYS A 145 -16.32 -39.70 13.72
CA LYS A 145 -16.94 -39.76 12.39
C LYS A 145 -17.91 -38.60 12.20
N GLY A 146 -17.69 -37.84 11.15
CA GLY A 146 -18.51 -36.67 10.82
C GLY A 146 -18.11 -35.37 11.52
N LEU A 147 -17.34 -35.38 12.62
CA LEU A 147 -16.92 -34.19 13.35
C LEU A 147 -15.44 -33.91 13.14
N ASN A 148 -15.15 -32.78 12.52
CA ASN A 148 -13.80 -32.27 12.28
C ASN A 148 -13.59 -30.95 13.01
N TYR A 149 -12.41 -30.78 13.59
CA TYR A 149 -11.93 -29.52 14.16
C TYR A 149 -10.87 -28.94 13.25
N ASP A 150 -11.00 -27.66 12.91
CA ASP A 150 -10.05 -26.89 12.10
C ASP A 150 -9.55 -25.70 12.92
N MET A 151 -8.24 -25.63 13.11
CA MET A 151 -7.56 -24.49 13.75
C MET A 151 -6.60 -23.86 12.74
N ARG A 152 -6.58 -22.53 12.68
CA ARG A 152 -5.63 -21.76 11.87
C ARG A 152 -5.04 -20.63 12.68
N VAL A 153 -3.74 -20.46 12.54
CA VAL A 153 -2.99 -19.32 13.04
C VAL A 153 -2.23 -18.73 11.87
N GLN A 154 -2.42 -17.45 11.61
CA GLN A 154 -1.72 -16.73 10.56
C GLN A 154 -1.05 -15.51 11.13
N TYR A 155 0.17 -15.28 10.68
CA TYR A 155 0.86 -14.01 10.78
C TYR A 155 1.27 -13.53 9.39
N GLU A 156 0.98 -12.27 9.11
CA GLU A 156 1.40 -11.59 7.88
C GLU A 156 1.99 -10.24 8.25
N SER A 157 3.10 -9.88 7.61
CA SER A 157 3.65 -8.55 7.71
C SER A 157 4.03 -8.04 6.31
N THR A 158 3.70 -6.78 6.06
CA THR A 158 4.05 -6.06 4.83
C THR A 158 4.73 -4.76 5.22
N SER A 159 5.94 -4.55 4.73
CA SER A 159 6.67 -3.29 4.82
C SER A 159 6.63 -2.60 3.46
N SER A 160 6.19 -1.35 3.44
CA SER A 160 6.16 -0.48 2.25
C SER A 160 7.06 0.71 2.51
N GLU A 161 8.18 0.79 1.80
CA GLU A 161 9.13 1.90 1.88
C GLU A 161 9.09 2.70 0.59
N TYR A 162 8.95 4.03 0.70
CA TYR A 162 9.05 4.91 -0.46
C TYR A 162 10.21 5.87 -0.36
N LYS A 163 10.81 6.19 -1.52
CA LYS A 163 11.82 7.21 -1.71
C LYS A 163 11.49 7.98 -2.98
N ASN A 164 11.09 9.24 -2.82
CA ASN A 164 10.75 10.15 -3.90
C ASN A 164 11.84 11.21 -4.00
N TYR A 165 12.63 11.12 -5.07
CA TYR A 165 13.71 12.06 -5.37
C TYR A 165 13.31 12.94 -6.54
N ASP A 166 13.35 14.23 -6.32
CA ASP A 166 13.25 15.28 -7.31
C ASP A 166 14.66 15.89 -7.47
N SER A 167 15.31 15.68 -8.64
CA SER A 167 16.63 16.25 -8.90
C SER A 167 16.56 17.78 -9.02
N GLU A 168 17.70 18.44 -8.92
CA GLU A 168 17.77 19.89 -9.13
C GLU A 168 17.36 20.35 -10.53
N ASP A 169 17.33 19.42 -11.49
CA ASP A 169 16.85 19.67 -12.84
C ASP A 169 15.33 19.80 -12.92
N THR A 170 14.58 19.28 -11.95
CA THR A 170 13.13 19.37 -11.96
C THR A 170 12.66 20.81 -11.74
N PHE A 171 11.54 21.17 -12.36
CA PHE A 171 10.87 22.42 -12.05
C PHE A 171 10.50 22.50 -10.56
N TYR A 172 10.06 21.36 -9.97
CA TYR A 172 9.70 21.31 -8.56
C TYR A 172 10.85 21.80 -7.66
N ALA A 173 12.06 21.26 -7.81
CA ALA A 173 13.20 21.64 -6.98
C ALA A 173 13.62 23.11 -7.25
N ARG A 174 13.71 23.52 -8.52
CA ARG A 174 14.08 24.89 -8.91
C ARG A 174 13.04 25.92 -8.46
N ASN A 175 11.75 25.61 -8.64
CA ASN A 175 10.66 26.46 -8.20
C ASN A 175 10.67 26.62 -6.67
N LEU A 176 10.92 25.53 -5.95
CA LEU A 176 10.99 25.58 -4.49
C LEU A 176 12.10 26.52 -4.01
N VAL A 177 13.31 26.35 -4.53
CA VAL A 177 14.47 27.18 -4.16
C VAL A 177 14.27 28.64 -4.55
N ASN A 178 13.82 28.91 -5.78
CA ASN A 178 13.60 30.29 -6.25
C ASN A 178 12.44 30.98 -5.52
N SER A 179 11.31 30.29 -5.34
CA SER A 179 10.16 30.88 -4.64
C SER A 179 10.42 31.16 -3.14
N TYR A 180 11.35 30.42 -2.51
CA TYR A 180 11.78 30.65 -1.14
C TYR A 180 13.01 31.55 -1.02
N THR A 181 13.36 32.29 -2.08
CA THR A 181 14.40 33.32 -2.08
C THR A 181 13.81 34.65 -1.63
N GLU A 182 14.52 35.34 -0.76
CA GLU A 182 14.13 36.68 -0.30
C GLU A 182 14.20 37.64 -1.47
N TYR A 183 13.18 38.46 -1.63
CA TYR A 183 13.11 39.48 -2.69
C TYR A 183 12.47 40.74 -2.19
N ASN A 184 13.16 41.84 -2.40
CA ASN A 184 12.64 43.19 -2.11
C ASN A 184 12.11 43.81 -3.40
N ASN A 185 10.80 43.98 -3.49
CA ASN A 185 10.13 44.53 -4.67
C ASN A 185 10.48 46.02 -4.93
N GLU A 186 10.86 46.76 -3.89
CA GLU A 186 11.15 48.19 -4.01
C GLU A 186 12.58 48.44 -4.51
N THR A 187 13.55 47.70 -3.94
CA THR A 187 14.97 47.83 -4.33
C THR A 187 15.38 46.83 -5.42
N GLN A 188 14.52 45.85 -5.74
CA GLN A 188 14.80 44.72 -6.66
C GLN A 188 16.04 43.90 -6.26
N GLU A 189 16.33 43.90 -4.97
CA GLU A 189 17.41 43.10 -4.42
C GLU A 189 16.93 41.68 -4.13
N VAL A 190 17.77 40.73 -4.53
CA VAL A 190 17.57 39.28 -4.27
C VAL A 190 18.48 38.89 -3.11
N GLY A 191 17.87 38.37 -2.05
CA GLY A 191 18.58 37.87 -0.89
C GLY A 191 18.91 36.40 -0.97
N VAL A 192 19.01 35.77 0.19
CA VAL A 192 19.37 34.34 0.30
C VAL A 192 18.12 33.46 0.18
N SER A 193 18.24 32.34 -0.52
CA SER A 193 17.19 31.33 -0.49
C SER A 193 17.15 30.63 0.86
N ARG A 194 15.96 30.47 1.39
CA ARG A 194 15.73 29.72 2.64
C ARG A 194 15.75 28.21 2.44
N ILE A 195 15.69 27.75 1.19
CA ILE A 195 15.85 26.35 0.83
C ILE A 195 17.18 26.18 0.09
N PRO A 196 18.04 25.24 0.54
CA PRO A 196 19.33 25.00 -0.10
C PRO A 196 19.16 24.54 -1.55
N LYS A 197 20.08 25.02 -2.42
CA LYS A 197 20.16 24.61 -3.81
C LYS A 197 20.51 23.13 -3.91
N GLY A 198 19.82 22.40 -4.79
CA GLY A 198 19.97 20.95 -5.01
C GLY A 198 18.63 20.24 -5.12
N GLY A 199 18.67 18.93 -5.16
CA GLY A 199 17.47 18.12 -5.22
C GLY A 199 16.71 18.04 -3.88
N VAL A 200 15.52 17.46 -3.92
CA VAL A 200 14.68 17.21 -2.75
C VAL A 200 14.42 15.71 -2.65
N LEU A 201 14.71 15.14 -1.46
CA LEU A 201 14.41 13.74 -1.16
C LEU A 201 13.34 13.65 -0.08
N ARG A 202 12.28 12.90 -0.36
CA ARG A 202 11.18 12.57 0.56
C ARG A 202 11.13 11.07 0.74
N SER A 203 11.03 10.59 1.96
CA SER A 203 10.98 9.16 2.24
C SER A 203 10.10 8.85 3.43
N GLY A 204 9.64 7.62 3.50
CA GLY A 204 8.89 7.10 4.62
C GLY A 204 8.70 5.60 4.51
N LYS A 205 8.12 5.04 5.56
CA LYS A 205 7.86 3.62 5.70
C LYS A 205 6.49 3.42 6.33
N THR A 206 5.75 2.44 5.83
CA THR A 206 4.54 1.95 6.47
C THR A 206 4.68 0.45 6.68
N GLU A 207 4.42 -0.01 7.89
CA GLU A 207 4.40 -1.43 8.25
C GLU A 207 2.97 -1.84 8.59
N TYR A 208 2.54 -2.94 8.00
CA TYR A 208 1.27 -3.59 8.26
C TYR A 208 1.54 -4.95 8.87
N SER A 209 0.95 -5.24 10.03
CA SER A 209 0.99 -6.57 10.64
C SER A 209 -0.43 -7.09 10.82
N ASN A 210 -0.64 -8.37 10.50
CA ASN A 210 -1.94 -9.02 10.62
C ASN A 210 -1.78 -10.36 11.34
N TYR A 211 -2.52 -10.52 12.44
CA TYR A 211 -2.63 -11.75 13.20
C TYR A 211 -4.04 -12.28 13.07
N VAL A 212 -4.18 -13.54 12.67
CA VAL A 212 -5.48 -14.22 12.61
C VAL A 212 -5.41 -15.53 13.37
N PHE A 213 -6.35 -15.73 14.27
CA PHE A 213 -6.58 -16.97 14.97
C PHE A 213 -8.01 -17.43 14.76
N ARG A 214 -8.19 -18.59 14.15
CA ARG A 214 -9.50 -19.16 13.82
C ARG A 214 -9.62 -20.57 14.35
N ASN A 215 -10.74 -20.86 14.97
CA ASN A 215 -11.15 -22.20 15.38
C ASN A 215 -12.54 -22.49 14.84
N GLN A 216 -12.74 -23.68 14.30
CA GLN A 216 -14.00 -24.08 13.71
C GLN A 216 -14.24 -25.56 13.95
N LEU A 217 -15.44 -25.91 14.34
CA LEU A 217 -15.97 -27.25 14.34
C LEU A 217 -16.88 -27.44 13.13
N ASN A 218 -16.72 -28.54 12.42
CA ASN A 218 -17.53 -28.92 11.27
C ASN A 218 -18.11 -30.30 11.53
N TYR A 219 -19.43 -30.41 11.47
CA TYR A 219 -20.15 -31.65 11.62
C TYR A 219 -20.95 -31.96 10.37
N ASN A 220 -20.68 -33.10 9.74
CA ASN A 220 -21.41 -33.61 8.58
C ASN A 220 -21.71 -35.08 8.81
N ASN A 221 -22.97 -35.44 8.87
CA ASN A 221 -23.37 -36.80 9.08
C ASN A 221 -24.72 -37.10 8.42
N SER A 222 -24.88 -38.34 8.00
CA SER A 222 -26.13 -38.87 7.48
C SER A 222 -26.51 -40.08 8.33
N PHE A 223 -27.75 -40.15 8.80
CA PHE A 223 -28.26 -41.24 9.65
C PHE A 223 -29.66 -41.66 9.19
N ALA A 224 -29.97 -42.91 9.51
CA ALA A 224 -31.24 -43.56 9.13
C ALA A 224 -31.62 -43.37 7.65
N GLU A 225 -30.60 -43.28 6.74
CA GLU A 225 -30.70 -43.12 5.27
C GLU A 225 -31.48 -41.89 4.79
N LYS A 226 -32.16 -41.19 5.67
CA LYS A 226 -33.06 -40.07 5.34
C LYS A 226 -32.65 -38.73 5.96
N HIS A 227 -31.81 -38.74 6.94
CA HIS A 227 -31.47 -37.54 7.69
C HIS A 227 -30.03 -37.10 7.36
N GLU A 228 -29.88 -35.92 6.83
CA GLU A 228 -28.59 -35.30 6.57
C GLU A 228 -28.43 -34.04 7.41
N ILE A 229 -27.37 -33.96 8.20
CA ILE A 229 -27.04 -32.78 9.01
C ILE A 229 -25.68 -32.26 8.55
N SER A 230 -25.61 -30.97 8.27
CA SER A 230 -24.40 -30.21 8.07
C SER A 230 -24.40 -29.04 9.03
N ALA A 231 -23.40 -28.96 9.91
CA ALA A 231 -23.30 -27.89 10.87
C ALA A 231 -21.85 -27.41 10.99
N LEU A 232 -21.67 -26.11 11.15
CA LEU A 232 -20.41 -25.54 11.55
C LEU A 232 -20.60 -24.49 12.63
N ALA A 233 -19.63 -24.36 13.51
CA ALA A 233 -19.54 -23.28 14.48
C ALA A 233 -18.08 -22.88 14.65
N GLY A 234 -17.82 -21.57 14.75
CA GLY A 234 -16.45 -21.09 14.86
C GLY A 234 -16.32 -19.75 15.54
N ILE A 235 -15.07 -19.47 15.88
CA ILE A 235 -14.61 -18.18 16.38
C ILE A 235 -13.38 -17.77 15.57
N GLU A 236 -13.33 -16.50 15.20
CA GLU A 236 -12.19 -15.87 14.58
C GLU A 236 -11.81 -14.60 15.35
N ILE A 237 -10.54 -14.46 15.65
CA ILE A 237 -9.96 -13.27 16.26
C ILE A 237 -8.89 -12.77 15.32
N SER A 238 -8.92 -11.48 14.98
CA SER A 238 -7.87 -10.86 14.15
C SER A 238 -7.49 -9.49 14.69
N GLN A 239 -6.21 -9.16 14.48
CA GLN A 239 -5.66 -7.84 14.79
C GLN A 239 -4.85 -7.36 13.59
N TYR A 240 -5.08 -6.10 13.22
CA TYR A 240 -4.38 -5.39 12.15
C TYR A 240 -3.69 -4.17 12.76
N ASP A 241 -2.37 -4.17 12.74
CA ASP A 241 -1.57 -3.05 13.18
C ASP A 241 -0.99 -2.35 11.97
N THR A 242 -1.08 -1.02 11.94
CA THR A 242 -0.49 -0.18 10.91
C THR A 242 0.39 0.85 11.58
N GLU A 243 1.69 0.83 11.28
CA GLU A 243 2.67 1.78 11.79
C GLU A 243 3.25 2.56 10.61
N GLY A 244 3.17 3.88 10.66
CA GLY A 244 3.68 4.77 9.63
C GLY A 244 4.77 5.69 10.18
N THR A 245 5.83 5.86 9.39
CA THR A 245 6.87 6.85 9.65
C THR A 245 7.11 7.65 8.38
N VAL A 246 6.99 8.98 8.47
CA VAL A 246 7.39 9.91 7.41
C VAL A 246 8.63 10.65 7.90
N ASN A 247 9.70 10.53 7.14
CA ASN A 247 10.96 11.19 7.47
C ASN A 247 10.93 12.69 7.11
N PRO A 248 11.76 13.51 7.75
CA PRO A 248 11.96 14.89 7.34
C PRO A 248 12.37 14.98 5.86
N TYR A 249 11.94 16.05 5.18
CA TYR A 249 12.41 16.34 3.83
C TYR A 249 13.90 16.66 3.85
N VAL A 250 14.63 16.09 2.90
CA VAL A 250 16.06 16.34 2.73
C VAL A 250 16.23 17.30 1.57
N TYR A 251 16.58 18.53 1.88
CA TYR A 251 16.82 19.60 0.90
C TYR A 251 18.29 19.67 0.49
N GLY A 252 18.55 20.26 -0.66
CA GLY A 252 19.90 20.38 -1.20
C GLY A 252 20.56 19.01 -1.42
N TYR A 253 19.77 17.97 -1.68
CA TYR A 253 20.27 16.62 -1.81
C TYR A 253 20.99 16.42 -3.13
N ASN A 254 22.22 15.93 -3.04
CA ASN A 254 23.02 15.49 -4.19
C ASN A 254 23.12 13.96 -4.14
N LYS A 255 22.49 13.30 -5.10
CA LYS A 255 22.42 11.84 -5.15
C LYS A 255 23.79 11.18 -5.41
N GLU A 256 24.63 11.81 -6.25
CA GLU A 256 25.94 11.25 -6.61
C GLU A 256 26.91 11.27 -5.44
N LYS A 257 26.89 12.36 -4.68
CA LYS A 257 27.77 12.54 -3.50
C LYS A 257 27.15 12.02 -2.22
N ASN A 258 25.86 11.67 -2.23
CA ASN A 258 25.05 11.33 -1.08
C ASN A 258 25.17 12.37 0.06
N THR A 259 25.10 13.65 -0.31
CA THR A 259 25.17 14.78 0.61
C THR A 259 23.88 15.57 0.60
N SER A 260 23.60 16.31 1.67
CA SER A 260 22.46 17.19 1.80
C SER A 260 22.83 18.45 2.58
N SER A 261 21.96 19.45 2.53
CA SER A 261 22.10 20.67 3.28
C SER A 261 20.87 20.91 4.13
N VAL A 262 21.07 21.49 5.31
CA VAL A 262 19.97 21.91 6.19
C VAL A 262 19.51 23.29 5.75
N PRO A 263 18.19 23.58 5.71
CA PRO A 263 17.70 24.95 5.48
C PRO A 263 18.35 25.93 6.45
N PRO A 264 18.92 27.06 5.95
CA PRO A 264 19.77 27.94 6.77
C PRO A 264 19.02 28.56 7.96
N TYR A 265 17.68 28.64 7.89
CA TYR A 265 16.84 29.19 8.94
C TYR A 265 15.92 28.15 9.60
N GLY A 266 16.20 26.85 9.37
CA GLY A 266 15.40 25.75 9.92
C GLY A 266 14.11 25.49 9.15
N TYR A 267 13.27 24.67 9.73
CA TYR A 267 11.98 24.23 9.18
C TYR A 267 10.81 24.88 9.94
N GLY A 268 9.64 24.86 9.32
CA GLY A 268 8.39 25.25 9.95
C GLY A 268 8.06 26.74 9.88
N SER A 269 6.98 27.11 10.54
CA SER A 269 6.41 28.45 10.55
C SER A 269 7.10 29.44 11.50
N ASN A 270 8.03 28.97 12.35
CA ASN A 270 8.76 29.80 13.32
C ASN A 270 9.84 30.68 12.68
N VAL A 271 9.96 30.63 11.38
CA VAL A 271 10.76 31.58 10.63
C VAL A 271 9.91 32.83 10.48
N ASP A 272 9.95 33.68 11.47
CA ASP A 272 9.14 34.88 11.62
C ASP A 272 8.81 35.54 10.29
N SER A 273 7.51 35.58 9.98
CA SER A 273 6.91 36.34 8.88
C SER A 273 7.66 36.27 7.54
N PHE A 274 8.31 35.13 7.22
CA PHE A 274 8.97 34.93 5.94
C PHE A 274 7.98 35.17 4.81
N LYS A 275 8.32 36.08 3.92
CA LYS A 275 7.65 36.28 2.65
C LYS A 275 8.44 35.61 1.54
N ASN A 276 7.77 34.76 0.79
CA ASN A 276 8.39 34.14 -0.38
C ASN A 276 8.63 35.18 -1.50
N PHE A 277 9.24 34.77 -2.58
CA PHE A 277 9.53 35.64 -3.73
C PHE A 277 8.30 36.46 -4.21
N PHE A 278 7.11 35.91 -4.06
CA PHE A 278 5.86 36.55 -4.48
C PHE A 278 5.21 37.40 -3.38
N GLY A 279 5.86 37.58 -2.25
CA GLY A 279 5.35 38.36 -1.11
C GLY A 279 4.33 37.62 -0.24
N ASN A 280 4.09 36.34 -0.48
CA ASN A 280 3.18 35.50 0.30
C ASN A 280 3.88 34.94 1.53
N SER A 281 3.14 34.76 2.63
CA SER A 281 3.65 33.98 3.77
C SER A 281 3.89 32.54 3.36
N ALA A 282 5.04 32.01 3.71
CA ALA A 282 5.45 30.67 3.33
C ALA A 282 6.11 29.93 4.50
N THR A 283 5.91 28.61 4.55
CA THR A 283 6.44 27.71 5.56
C THR A 283 7.34 26.67 4.89
N ILE A 284 8.51 26.45 5.46
CA ILE A 284 9.38 25.37 4.98
C ILE A 284 8.88 24.05 5.57
N GLU A 285 8.38 23.17 4.69
CA GLU A 285 7.76 21.92 5.08
C GLU A 285 8.76 20.83 5.48
N GLY A 286 8.25 19.75 6.09
CA GLY A 286 8.96 18.49 6.24
C GLY A 286 10.07 18.48 7.28
N GLY A 287 10.05 19.36 8.29
CA GLY A 287 11.11 19.42 9.32
C GLY A 287 11.05 18.34 10.38
N ASN A 288 9.92 17.67 10.57
CA ASN A 288 9.72 16.71 11.65
C ASN A 288 9.45 15.32 11.11
N THR A 289 9.93 14.30 11.83
CA THR A 289 9.46 12.94 11.65
C THR A 289 8.02 12.85 12.15
N SER A 290 7.14 12.29 11.33
CA SER A 290 5.76 12.00 11.71
C SER A 290 5.59 10.51 11.94
N TYR A 291 4.91 10.15 13.03
CA TYR A 291 4.55 8.79 13.37
C TYR A 291 3.04 8.63 13.38
N SER A 292 2.58 7.51 12.88
CA SER A 292 1.17 7.11 12.96
C SER A 292 1.07 5.67 13.43
N LEU A 293 0.11 5.38 14.29
CA LEU A 293 -0.19 4.05 14.78
C LEU A 293 -1.70 3.83 14.73
N ARG A 294 -2.12 2.71 14.16
CA ARG A 294 -3.51 2.25 14.18
C ARG A 294 -3.53 0.77 14.50
N CYS A 295 -4.42 0.38 15.42
CA CYS A 295 -4.65 -1.01 15.81
C CYS A 295 -6.14 -1.33 15.72
N ASP A 296 -6.52 -2.18 14.76
CA ASP A 296 -7.88 -2.64 14.56
C ASP A 296 -8.01 -4.10 15.01
N ARG A 297 -8.95 -4.38 15.91
CA ARG A 297 -9.21 -5.72 16.45
C ARG A 297 -10.61 -6.16 16.13
N TYR A 298 -10.74 -7.39 15.72
CA TYR A 298 -12.01 -8.02 15.36
C TYR A 298 -12.17 -9.35 16.07
N VAL A 299 -13.40 -9.62 16.51
CA VAL A 299 -13.81 -10.92 17.02
C VAL A 299 -15.11 -11.29 16.34
N SER A 300 -15.18 -12.48 15.79
CA SER A 300 -16.36 -13.00 15.11
C SER A 300 -16.74 -14.35 15.66
N TYR A 301 -18.01 -14.53 16.00
CA TYR A 301 -18.63 -15.82 16.29
C TYR A 301 -19.60 -16.13 15.17
N TYR A 302 -19.56 -17.36 14.64
CA TYR A 302 -20.44 -17.73 13.55
C TYR A 302 -20.87 -19.19 13.67
N THR A 303 -22.08 -19.45 13.20
CA THR A 303 -22.63 -20.78 13.07
C THR A 303 -23.48 -20.89 11.82
N ASN A 304 -23.50 -22.08 11.22
CA ASN A 304 -24.37 -22.43 10.11
C ASN A 304 -24.84 -23.88 10.33
N ILE A 305 -26.14 -24.12 10.22
CA ILE A 305 -26.74 -25.44 10.41
C ILE A 305 -27.67 -25.66 9.23
N GLY A 306 -27.50 -26.78 8.56
CA GLY A 306 -28.37 -27.29 7.52
C GLY A 306 -28.88 -28.68 7.89
N TYR A 307 -30.16 -28.93 7.66
CA TYR A 307 -30.79 -30.22 7.82
C TYR A 307 -31.61 -30.55 6.59
N VAL A 308 -31.49 -31.78 6.10
CA VAL A 308 -32.29 -32.27 4.98
C VAL A 308 -32.90 -33.60 5.35
N TYR A 309 -34.19 -33.74 5.11
CA TYR A 309 -34.95 -34.95 5.32
C TYR A 309 -35.32 -35.57 3.99
N ASP A 310 -34.98 -36.87 3.80
CA ASP A 310 -35.28 -37.72 2.65
C ASP A 310 -34.87 -37.08 1.28
N GLY A 311 -33.92 -36.14 1.32
CA GLY A 311 -33.55 -35.32 0.17
C GLY A 311 -34.66 -34.38 -0.33
N LYS A 312 -35.83 -34.33 0.36
CA LYS A 312 -37.05 -33.61 -0.01
C LYS A 312 -37.18 -32.28 0.69
N TYR A 313 -37.10 -32.31 2.03
CA TYR A 313 -37.33 -31.14 2.88
C TYR A 313 -36.04 -30.67 3.49
N GLY A 314 -35.72 -29.40 3.32
CA GLY A 314 -34.53 -28.80 3.90
C GLY A 314 -34.87 -27.61 4.80
N ALA A 315 -34.11 -27.47 5.89
CA ALA A 315 -34.11 -26.27 6.73
C ALA A 315 -32.68 -25.80 6.94
N SER A 316 -32.46 -24.50 7.00
CA SER A 316 -31.16 -23.92 7.29
C SER A 316 -31.28 -22.77 8.28
N PHE A 317 -30.25 -22.63 9.10
CA PHE A 317 -30.08 -21.52 10.02
C PHE A 317 -28.62 -21.04 9.96
N SER A 318 -28.42 -19.74 9.88
CA SER A 318 -27.09 -19.14 10.06
C SER A 318 -27.17 -17.96 11.00
N ALA A 319 -26.12 -17.80 11.80
CA ALA A 319 -25.95 -16.65 12.66
C ALA A 319 -24.47 -16.25 12.70
N ARG A 320 -24.23 -14.94 12.76
CA ARG A 320 -22.90 -14.35 12.90
C ARG A 320 -22.99 -13.11 13.79
N GLY A 321 -22.06 -12.99 14.72
CA GLY A 321 -21.86 -11.78 15.50
C GLY A 321 -20.43 -11.29 15.31
N ASP A 322 -20.27 -10.07 14.85
CA ASP A 322 -18.99 -9.42 14.63
C ASP A 322 -18.83 -8.26 15.61
N GLY A 323 -17.68 -8.21 16.27
CA GLY A 323 -17.28 -7.13 17.16
C GLY A 323 -15.96 -6.51 16.72
N SER A 324 -15.86 -5.18 16.83
CA SER A 324 -14.65 -4.44 16.51
C SER A 324 -14.44 -3.26 17.46
N ASN A 325 -13.18 -2.95 17.78
CA ASN A 325 -12.80 -1.74 18.50
C ASN A 325 -12.93 -0.46 17.64
N PHE A 326 -13.05 -0.63 16.32
CA PHE A 326 -13.11 0.48 15.38
C PHE A 326 -14.50 1.13 15.26
N VAL A 327 -15.57 0.37 15.53
CA VAL A 327 -16.95 0.82 15.28
C VAL A 327 -17.40 1.88 16.27
N SER A 328 -17.06 1.73 17.55
CA SER A 328 -17.48 2.66 18.62
C SER A 328 -16.61 2.51 19.86
N ASP A 329 -16.46 3.59 20.62
CA ASP A 329 -15.89 3.56 21.97
C ASP A 329 -16.85 2.92 22.99
N ASP A 330 -18.16 2.97 22.72
CA ASP A 330 -19.17 2.31 23.53
C ASP A 330 -19.18 0.79 23.25
N PRO A 331 -18.87 -0.06 24.26
CA PRO A 331 -18.86 -1.52 24.08
C PRO A 331 -20.20 -2.11 23.60
N SER A 332 -21.32 -1.49 23.92
CA SER A 332 -22.65 -1.96 23.54
C SER A 332 -22.93 -1.84 22.03
N LEU A 333 -22.25 -0.90 21.36
CA LEU A 333 -22.41 -0.63 19.93
C LEU A 333 -21.36 -1.33 19.06
N ARG A 334 -20.43 -2.07 19.67
CA ARG A 334 -19.34 -2.77 18.96
C ARG A 334 -19.79 -4.06 18.26
N TRP A 335 -20.96 -4.57 18.61
CA TRP A 335 -21.45 -5.86 18.13
C TRP A 335 -22.53 -5.70 17.06
N SER A 336 -22.37 -6.44 15.96
CA SER A 336 -23.31 -6.45 14.83
C SER A 336 -23.80 -7.89 14.61
N PRO A 337 -24.85 -8.33 15.30
CA PRO A 337 -25.42 -9.67 15.09
C PRO A 337 -26.26 -9.73 13.83
N MET A 338 -26.07 -10.77 13.04
CA MET A 338 -26.86 -11.09 11.85
C MET A 338 -27.31 -12.55 11.93
N TRP A 339 -28.48 -12.85 11.42
CA TRP A 339 -28.98 -14.21 11.32
C TRP A 339 -29.90 -14.40 10.11
N SER A 340 -30.01 -15.62 9.65
CA SER A 340 -30.95 -15.99 8.60
C SER A 340 -31.53 -17.39 8.83
N VAL A 341 -32.75 -17.60 8.37
CA VAL A 341 -33.45 -18.88 8.35
C VAL A 341 -33.92 -19.16 6.94
N GLY A 342 -33.78 -20.39 6.49
CA GLY A 342 -34.23 -20.83 5.17
C GLY A 342 -34.94 -22.17 5.25
N ALA A 343 -35.92 -22.36 4.35
CA ALA A 343 -36.59 -23.64 4.12
C ALA A 343 -36.50 -23.97 2.62
N LYS A 344 -36.40 -25.26 2.30
CA LYS A 344 -36.35 -25.79 0.94
C LYS A 344 -37.27 -26.99 0.81
N TRP A 345 -38.05 -27.03 -0.24
CA TRP A 345 -38.81 -28.21 -0.65
C TRP A 345 -38.40 -28.64 -2.07
N ASN A 346 -37.97 -29.85 -2.20
CA ASN A 346 -37.59 -30.44 -3.48
C ASN A 346 -38.75 -31.27 -4.04
N ILE A 347 -39.67 -30.61 -4.73
CA ILE A 347 -40.91 -31.19 -5.24
C ILE A 347 -40.63 -32.35 -6.21
N GLY A 348 -39.56 -32.30 -7.02
CA GLY A 348 -39.19 -33.35 -7.96
C GLY A 348 -38.76 -34.68 -7.32
N LYS A 349 -38.70 -34.76 -5.99
CA LYS A 349 -38.42 -35.98 -5.23
C LYS A 349 -39.62 -36.54 -4.49
N GLU A 350 -40.79 -36.00 -4.71
CA GLU A 350 -42.04 -36.46 -4.08
C GLU A 350 -42.64 -37.72 -4.73
N GLU A 351 -42.15 -38.10 -5.94
CA GLU A 351 -42.60 -39.32 -6.66
C GLU A 351 -41.91 -40.58 -6.14
#